data_b261f095e02345d87c24f133705ccaf4
#
_entry.id   b261f095e02345d87c24f133705ccaf4
#
_cell.length_a   1.000
_cell.length_b   1.000
_cell.length_c   1.000
_cell.angle_alpha   90.00
_cell.angle_beta   90.00
_cell.angle_gamma   90.00
#
_symmetry.space_group_name_H-M   'P 1'
#
loop_
_entity.id
_entity.type
_entity.pdbx_description
1 polymer ?
#
loop_
_entity_poly.entity_id
_entity_poly.type
_entity_poly.pdbx_seq_one_letter_code
_entity_poly.pdbx_strand_id
1 'polypeptide(L)'
;MAHVTVTIAGKTYRMACGEGEEAHLTNLASGFDDRVAEMRKAFGEIGDMRLHVMAALTVSDELAELKRRFAALEAETATLREAASSGEAHLAEGIERTAERIERLTHALTKPASPGGAEGHRETD
;
A
#
# COMPACT_ATOMS: atom_id res chain seq x y z
N MET A 1 16.24 -12.78 30.54
CA MET A 1 16.84 -12.08 29.41
C MET A 1 17.79 -13.01 28.68
N ALA A 2 17.58 -13.18 27.40
CA ALA A 2 18.41 -14.08 26.60
C ALA A 2 19.67 -13.36 26.09
N HIS A 3 20.64 -14.14 25.71
CA HIS A 3 21.87 -13.64 25.12
C HIS A 3 22.20 -14.45 23.87
N VAL A 4 22.82 -13.81 22.92
CA VAL A 4 23.28 -14.45 21.70
C VAL A 4 24.68 -13.95 21.38
N THR A 5 25.51 -14.82 20.82
CA THR A 5 26.82 -14.44 20.35
C THR A 5 26.80 -14.25 18.85
N VAL A 6 27.22 -13.09 18.39
CA VAL A 6 27.28 -12.75 16.97
C VAL A 6 28.69 -12.46 16.55
N THR A 7 29.03 -12.70 15.30
CA THR A 7 30.36 -12.44 14.75
C THR A 7 30.26 -11.38 13.66
N ILE A 8 31.00 -10.29 13.84
CA ILE A 8 31.03 -9.19 12.87
C ILE A 8 32.51 -8.83 12.66
N ALA A 9 32.92 -8.81 11.41
CA ALA A 9 34.31 -8.53 11.01
C ALA A 9 35.33 -9.43 11.73
N GLY A 10 34.96 -10.69 11.91
CA GLY A 10 35.83 -11.69 12.56
C GLY A 10 35.88 -11.61 14.09
N LYS A 11 35.17 -10.66 14.70
CA LYS A 11 35.10 -10.50 16.16
C LYS A 11 33.75 -10.95 16.67
N THR A 12 33.76 -11.60 17.82
CA THR A 12 32.55 -12.09 18.46
C THR A 12 32.08 -11.13 19.53
N TYR A 13 30.76 -10.95 19.59
CA TYR A 13 30.12 -10.09 20.58
C TYR A 13 28.96 -10.83 21.21
N ARG A 14 28.89 -10.75 22.54
CA ARG A 14 27.76 -11.31 23.27
C ARG A 14 26.72 -10.19 23.45
N MET A 15 25.54 -10.39 22.89
CA MET A 15 24.49 -9.39 22.90
C MET A 15 23.32 -9.88 23.72
N ALA A 16 22.74 -8.98 24.50
CA ALA A 16 21.46 -9.25 25.14
C ALA A 16 20.32 -9.06 24.17
N CYS A 17 19.33 -9.90 24.23
CA CYS A 17 18.14 -9.79 23.39
C CYS A 17 16.91 -10.25 24.14
N GLY A 18 15.74 -9.98 23.60
CA GLY A 18 14.49 -10.52 24.11
C GLY A 18 14.41 -12.02 23.88
N GLU A 19 13.66 -12.70 24.71
CA GLU A 19 13.44 -14.13 24.53
C GLU A 19 12.71 -14.38 23.21
N GLY A 20 13.23 -15.32 22.44
CA GLY A 20 12.70 -15.63 21.12
C GLY A 20 13.24 -14.75 20.00
N GLU A 21 14.08 -13.77 20.32
CA GLU A 21 14.65 -12.86 19.32
C GLU A 21 16.07 -13.25 18.88
N GLU A 22 16.62 -14.33 19.41
CA GLU A 22 18.00 -14.75 19.17
C GLU A 22 18.28 -14.98 17.69
N ALA A 23 17.41 -15.71 17.00
CA ALA A 23 17.56 -15.98 15.57
C ALA A 23 17.48 -14.70 14.74
N HIS A 24 16.56 -13.81 15.11
CA HIS A 24 16.41 -12.53 14.43
C HIS A 24 17.67 -11.67 14.57
N LEU A 25 18.21 -11.57 15.78
CA LEU A 25 19.43 -10.80 16.03
C LEU A 25 20.63 -11.40 15.31
N THR A 26 20.71 -12.73 15.27
CA THR A 26 21.76 -13.43 14.51
C THR A 26 21.69 -13.10 13.02
N ASN A 27 20.49 -13.07 12.46
CA ASN A 27 20.28 -12.72 11.05
C ASN A 27 20.63 -11.25 10.78
N LEU A 28 20.27 -10.36 11.68
CA LEU A 28 20.63 -8.94 11.56
C LEU A 28 22.16 -8.76 11.60
N ALA A 29 22.83 -9.46 12.51
CA ALA A 29 24.27 -9.41 12.63
C ALA A 29 24.96 -9.95 11.37
N SER A 30 24.45 -11.03 10.81
CA SER A 30 24.96 -11.60 9.56
C SER A 30 24.84 -10.61 8.40
N GLY A 31 23.68 -9.95 8.28
CA GLY A 31 23.47 -8.92 7.27
C GLY A 31 24.40 -7.73 7.44
N PHE A 32 24.63 -7.32 8.69
CA PHE A 32 25.56 -6.23 8.97
C PHE A 32 27.01 -6.63 8.68
N ASP A 33 27.39 -7.86 9.03
CA ASP A 33 28.72 -8.40 8.71
C ASP A 33 28.98 -8.35 7.20
N ASP A 34 27.98 -8.71 6.40
CA ASP A 34 28.07 -8.63 4.93
C ASP A 34 28.31 -7.19 4.48
N ARG A 35 27.63 -6.21 5.10
CA ARG A 35 27.81 -4.80 4.77
C ARG A 35 29.22 -4.32 5.12
N VAL A 36 29.76 -4.76 6.25
CA VAL A 36 31.14 -4.42 6.64
C VAL A 36 32.12 -5.03 5.63
N ALA A 37 31.90 -6.26 5.20
CA ALA A 37 32.72 -6.90 4.19
C ALA A 37 32.69 -6.16 2.85
N GLU A 38 31.54 -5.68 2.44
CA GLU A 38 31.39 -4.85 1.23
C GLU A 38 32.19 -3.55 1.36
N MET A 39 32.13 -2.89 2.50
CA MET A 39 32.88 -1.67 2.76
C MET A 39 34.40 -1.92 2.73
N ARG A 40 34.84 -3.03 3.31
CA ARG A 40 36.24 -3.43 3.27
C ARG A 40 36.72 -3.66 1.85
N LYS A 41 35.89 -4.30 1.05
CA LYS A 41 36.20 -4.57 -0.36
C LYS A 41 36.27 -3.28 -1.18
N ALA A 42 35.39 -2.33 -0.91
CA ALA A 42 35.32 -1.07 -1.65
C ALA A 42 36.41 -0.08 -1.23
N PHE A 43 36.70 0.02 0.08
CA PHE A 43 37.58 1.05 0.62
C PHE A 43 38.90 0.53 1.20
N GLY A 44 39.07 -0.78 1.27
CA GLY A 44 40.28 -1.40 1.79
C GLY A 44 40.36 -1.46 3.32
N GLU A 45 41.51 -1.75 3.84
CA GLU A 45 41.74 -1.90 5.28
C GLU A 45 41.94 -0.55 5.95
N ILE A 46 40.84 0.18 6.16
CA ILE A 46 40.89 1.51 6.78
C ILE A 46 40.66 1.48 8.30
N GLY A 47 40.60 0.30 8.88
CA GLY A 47 40.35 0.08 10.30
C GLY A 47 38.89 -0.37 10.53
N ASP A 48 38.72 -1.32 11.46
CA ASP A 48 37.42 -1.91 11.73
C ASP A 48 36.35 -0.88 12.16
N MET A 49 36.76 0.05 13.03
CA MET A 49 35.82 1.07 13.50
C MET A 49 35.28 1.92 12.36
N ARG A 50 36.16 2.36 11.45
CA ARG A 50 35.72 3.17 10.30
C ARG A 50 34.81 2.37 9.37
N LEU A 51 35.14 1.09 9.15
CA LEU A 51 34.33 0.20 8.35
C LEU A 51 32.94 0.03 8.95
N HIS A 52 32.87 -0.15 10.28
CA HIS A 52 31.58 -0.25 10.99
C HIS A 52 30.78 1.05 10.86
N VAL A 53 31.41 2.20 11.03
CA VAL A 53 30.72 3.50 10.89
C VAL A 53 30.20 3.66 9.47
N MET A 54 31.00 3.34 8.47
CA MET A 54 30.58 3.44 7.07
C MET A 54 29.44 2.49 6.76
N ALA A 55 29.51 1.25 7.26
CA ALA A 55 28.43 0.28 7.08
C ALA A 55 27.15 0.75 7.77
N ALA A 56 27.27 1.28 8.98
CA ALA A 56 26.12 1.80 9.73
C ALA A 56 25.46 2.99 9.00
N LEU A 57 26.28 3.90 8.48
CA LEU A 57 25.77 5.04 7.71
C LEU A 57 25.09 4.59 6.42
N THR A 58 25.64 3.61 5.74
CA THR A 58 25.05 3.04 4.53
C THR A 58 23.69 2.42 4.83
N VAL A 59 23.60 1.62 5.89
CA VAL A 59 22.34 1.01 6.31
C VAL A 59 21.32 2.08 6.71
N SER A 60 21.76 3.10 7.43
CA SER A 60 20.91 4.21 7.83
C SER A 60 20.38 4.99 6.62
N ASP A 61 21.21 5.18 5.61
CA ASP A 61 20.80 5.85 4.36
C ASP A 61 19.79 5.01 3.61
N GLU A 62 20.02 3.71 3.50
CA GLU A 62 19.07 2.79 2.88
C GLU A 62 17.72 2.79 3.61
N LEU A 63 17.76 2.82 4.94
CA LEU A 63 16.54 2.90 5.74
C LEU A 63 15.78 4.19 5.48
N ALA A 64 16.49 5.32 5.43
CA ALA A 64 15.88 6.61 5.12
C ALA A 64 15.23 6.60 3.73
N GLU A 65 15.90 6.02 2.75
CA GLU A 65 15.35 5.88 1.39
C GLU A 65 14.12 4.98 1.35
N LEU A 66 14.17 3.86 2.06
CA LEU A 66 13.02 2.95 2.14
C LEU A 66 11.83 3.62 2.81
N LYS A 67 12.06 4.42 3.84
CA LYS A 67 10.99 5.18 4.50
C LYS A 67 10.34 6.18 3.54
N ARG A 68 11.15 6.86 2.72
CA ARG A 68 10.62 7.79 1.70
C ARG A 68 9.78 7.06 0.67
N ARG A 69 10.27 5.91 0.17
CA ARG A 69 9.54 5.10 -0.81
C ARG A 69 8.25 4.54 -0.24
N PHE A 70 8.30 4.10 1.01
CA PHE A 70 7.12 3.60 1.71
C PHE A 70 6.06 4.69 1.84
N ALA A 71 6.44 5.89 2.26
CA ALA A 71 5.52 7.02 2.37
C ALA A 71 4.92 7.39 1.01
N ALA A 72 5.73 7.36 -0.05
CA ALA A 72 5.26 7.63 -1.41
C ALA A 72 4.27 6.57 -1.88
N LEU A 73 4.55 5.29 -1.61
CA LEU A 73 3.65 4.19 -1.95
C LEU A 73 2.35 4.24 -1.17
N GLU A 74 2.40 4.60 0.12
CA GLU A 74 1.19 4.78 0.92
C GLU A 74 0.30 5.89 0.35
N ALA A 75 0.91 7.01 -0.05
CA ALA A 75 0.20 8.13 -0.66
C ALA A 75 -0.42 7.71 -1.99
N GLU A 76 0.32 6.98 -2.83
CA GLU A 76 -0.18 6.46 -4.10
C GLU A 76 -1.31 5.47 -3.89
N THR A 77 -1.17 4.56 -2.93
CA THR A 77 -2.21 3.59 -2.59
C THR A 77 -3.47 4.29 -2.11
N ALA A 78 -3.33 5.32 -1.27
CA ALA A 78 -4.47 6.11 -0.80
C ALA A 78 -5.17 6.81 -1.97
N THR A 79 -4.41 7.39 -2.88
CA THR A 79 -4.94 8.04 -4.08
C THR A 79 -5.68 7.05 -4.97
N LEU A 80 -5.10 5.86 -5.19
CA LEU A 80 -5.74 4.82 -6.00
C LEU A 80 -7.02 4.29 -5.37
N ARG A 81 -7.03 4.12 -4.05
CA ARG A 81 -8.22 3.69 -3.31
C ARG A 81 -9.32 4.73 -3.40
N GLU A 82 -8.96 5.99 -3.27
CA GLU A 82 -9.91 7.09 -3.40
C GLU A 82 -10.48 7.16 -4.82
N ALA A 83 -9.63 7.03 -5.84
CA ALA A 83 -10.05 6.99 -7.22
C ALA A 83 -10.97 5.81 -7.50
N ALA A 84 -10.65 4.62 -6.97
CA ALA A 84 -11.48 3.43 -7.12
C ALA A 84 -12.83 3.61 -6.44
N SER A 85 -12.85 4.14 -5.22
CA SER A 85 -14.07 4.42 -4.47
C SER A 85 -14.95 5.46 -5.20
N SER A 86 -14.32 6.53 -5.68
CA SER A 86 -15.00 7.57 -6.46
C SER A 86 -15.55 6.99 -7.77
N GLY A 87 -14.78 6.14 -8.45
CA GLY A 87 -15.21 5.46 -9.66
C GLY A 87 -16.39 4.54 -9.43
N GLU A 88 -16.39 3.79 -8.33
CA GLU A 88 -17.48 2.92 -7.93
C GLU A 88 -18.75 3.74 -7.63
N ALA A 89 -18.61 4.82 -6.89
CA ALA A 89 -19.73 5.70 -6.58
C ALA A 89 -20.31 6.31 -7.85
N HIS A 90 -19.47 6.76 -8.76
CA HIS A 90 -19.89 7.34 -10.04
C HIS A 90 -20.61 6.30 -10.90
N LEU A 91 -20.10 5.08 -10.94
CA LEU A 91 -20.70 3.97 -11.65
C LEU A 91 -22.07 3.63 -11.04
N ALA A 92 -22.17 3.56 -9.73
CA ALA A 92 -23.42 3.29 -9.03
C ALA A 92 -24.46 4.36 -9.34
N GLU A 93 -24.08 5.64 -9.35
CA GLU A 93 -24.95 6.73 -9.73
C GLU A 93 -25.43 6.58 -11.17
N GLY A 94 -24.54 6.19 -12.07
CA GLY A 94 -24.89 5.96 -13.47
C GLY A 94 -25.89 4.83 -13.64
N ILE A 95 -25.70 3.74 -12.93
CA ILE A 95 -26.60 2.60 -12.93
C ILE A 95 -27.98 3.01 -12.39
N GLU A 96 -27.99 3.74 -11.29
CA GLU A 96 -29.23 4.22 -10.67
C GLU A 96 -30.00 5.15 -11.60
N ARG A 97 -29.32 6.09 -12.24
CA ARG A 97 -29.95 6.96 -13.23
C ARG A 97 -30.53 6.19 -14.42
N THR A 98 -29.80 5.16 -14.87
CA THR A 98 -30.29 4.30 -15.96
C THR A 98 -31.52 3.53 -15.54
N ALA A 99 -31.52 2.99 -14.32
CA ALA A 99 -32.65 2.26 -13.76
C ALA A 99 -33.87 3.19 -13.66
N GLU A 100 -33.67 4.42 -13.20
CA GLU A 100 -34.76 5.41 -13.14
C GLU A 100 -35.32 5.73 -14.50
N ARG A 101 -34.47 5.85 -15.51
CA ARG A 101 -34.93 6.09 -16.90
C ARG A 101 -35.74 4.91 -17.41
N ILE A 102 -35.30 3.69 -17.12
CA ILE A 102 -36.04 2.49 -17.52
C ILE A 102 -37.42 2.48 -16.84
N GLU A 103 -37.47 2.79 -15.56
CA GLU A 103 -38.74 2.85 -14.83
C GLU A 103 -39.65 3.89 -15.40
N ARG A 104 -39.16 5.07 -15.74
CA ARG A 104 -39.96 6.13 -16.36
C ARG A 104 -40.50 5.71 -17.71
N LEU A 105 -39.67 5.04 -18.51
CA LEU A 105 -40.11 4.55 -19.81
C LEU A 105 -41.16 3.46 -19.67
N THR A 106 -40.97 2.54 -18.75
CA THR A 106 -41.91 1.46 -18.45
C THR A 106 -43.24 2.06 -18.00
N HIS A 107 -43.19 3.02 -17.10
CA HIS A 107 -44.40 3.68 -16.62
C HIS A 107 -45.13 4.39 -17.74
N ALA A 108 -44.44 5.09 -18.62
CA ALA A 108 -45.02 5.77 -19.74
C ALA A 108 -45.69 4.80 -20.73
N LEU A 109 -45.08 3.64 -20.94
CA LEU A 109 -45.62 2.62 -21.86
C LEU A 109 -46.80 1.86 -21.28
N THR A 110 -46.84 1.69 -19.95
CA THR A 110 -47.90 0.95 -19.28
C THR A 110 -49.02 1.82 -18.74
N LYS A 111 -48.86 3.13 -18.81
CA LYS A 111 -49.87 4.04 -18.35
C LYS A 111 -51.13 3.89 -19.20
N PRO A 112 -52.29 3.71 -18.61
CA PRO A 112 -53.51 3.57 -19.38
C PRO A 112 -53.82 4.86 -20.16
N ALA A 113 -54.44 4.69 -21.30
CA ALA A 113 -54.83 5.84 -22.14
C ALA A 113 -55.76 6.77 -21.35
N SER A 114 -55.59 8.05 -21.57
CA SER A 114 -56.43 9.03 -20.90
C SER A 114 -57.88 8.85 -21.32
N PRO A 115 -58.79 8.75 -20.38
CA PRO A 115 -60.20 8.59 -20.74
C PRO A 115 -60.78 9.80 -21.43
N GLY A 116 -60.17 10.96 -21.33
CA GLY A 116 -60.66 12.17 -21.97
C GLY A 116 -60.63 12.16 -23.47
N GLY A 117 -59.87 11.25 -24.07
CA GLY A 117 -59.75 11.15 -25.50
C GLY A 117 -60.96 10.49 -26.16
N ALA A 118 -61.77 9.84 -25.38
CA ALA A 118 -62.91 9.11 -25.94
C ALA A 118 -64.20 9.89 -25.95
N GLU A 119 -64.21 11.09 -25.47
CA GLU A 119 -65.45 11.86 -25.33
C GLU A 119 -65.77 12.72 -26.51
N GLY A 120 -64.91 12.83 -27.47
CA GLY A 120 -65.11 13.71 -28.59
C GLY A 120 -66.02 13.19 -29.66
N HIS A 121 -66.49 12.03 -29.54
CA HIS A 121 -67.22 11.39 -30.60
C HIS A 121 -68.71 11.21 -30.29
N ARG A 122 -69.13 11.92 -29.34
CA ARG A 122 -70.52 11.82 -29.03
C ARG A 122 -71.31 12.33 -30.19
N GLU A 123 -72.08 11.51 -30.79
CA GLU A 123 -72.87 11.87 -31.92
C GLU A 123 -74.12 12.52 -31.44
N THR A 124 -74.38 13.66 -31.92
CA THR A 124 -75.61 14.37 -31.55
C THR A 124 -76.48 14.48 -32.74
N ASP A 125 -77.61 13.98 -32.63
CA ASP A 125 -78.55 14.10 -33.69
C ASP A 125 -79.68 15.02 -33.35
#